data_27581455ae4165afe8e32ed498048ec0
#
_entry.id   27581455ae4165afe8e32ed498048ec0
#
_cell.length_a   1.000
_cell.length_b   1.000
_cell.length_c   1.000
_cell.angle_alpha   90.00
_cell.angle_beta   90.00
_cell.angle_gamma   90.00
#
_symmetry.space_group_name_H-M   'P 1'
#
loop_
_entity.id
_entity.type
_entity.pdbx_description
1 polymer ?
#
loop_
_entity_poly.entity_id
_entity_poly.type
_entity_poly.pdbx_seq_one_letter_code
_entity_poly.pdbx_strand_id
1 'polypeptide(L)'
;MHNIKSVFNKEKGLDFTKQPMFFGKDLAVQRYDTFKYPIFDKLTQQQLGFFWRPEEVSLQKDRNDYQNLREEHKFIFTSNLKYQTMLDSVQGRGPALAFLPFVSLPELESCILTWDFMETIHSRSYTCLLYTSDAADEEDSVDLGGRRI
;
A
#
# COMPACT_ATOMS: atom_id res chain seq x y z
N MET A 1 13.60 24.77 -2.65
CA MET A 1 12.16 24.94 -2.77
C MET A 1 11.62 23.68 -3.42
N HIS A 2 10.79 22.90 -2.72
CA HIS A 2 10.07 21.82 -3.36
C HIS A 2 9.04 22.46 -4.31
N ASN A 3 9.23 22.29 -5.60
CA ASN A 3 8.20 22.63 -6.58
C ASN A 3 7.02 21.70 -6.31
N ILE A 4 5.98 22.24 -5.69
CA ILE A 4 4.71 21.51 -5.59
C ILE A 4 4.21 21.38 -7.02
N LYS A 5 4.12 20.15 -7.51
CA LYS A 5 3.52 19.88 -8.82
C LYS A 5 2.11 20.47 -8.88
N SER A 6 1.74 21.00 -10.03
CA SER A 6 0.36 21.39 -10.25
C SER A 6 -0.54 20.17 -10.17
N VAL A 7 -1.64 20.26 -9.42
CA VAL A 7 -2.65 19.19 -9.35
C VAL A 7 -3.33 18.98 -10.69
N PHE A 8 -3.30 19.97 -11.57
CA PHE A 8 -3.94 19.89 -12.87
C PHE A 8 -3.20 20.74 -13.91
N ASN A 9 -2.67 20.07 -14.93
CA ASN A 9 -2.09 20.73 -16.08
C ASN A 9 -3.18 21.21 -17.04
N LYS A 10 -3.19 22.52 -17.34
CA LYS A 10 -4.15 23.18 -18.23
C LYS A 10 -3.65 23.32 -19.67
N GLU A 11 -2.50 22.77 -20.00
CA GLU A 11 -1.91 22.83 -21.34
C GLU A 11 -2.82 22.10 -22.35
N LYS A 12 -3.31 22.82 -23.35
CA LYS A 12 -4.16 22.25 -24.39
C LYS A 12 -3.34 21.43 -25.38
N GLY A 13 -3.87 20.27 -25.80
CA GLY A 13 -3.25 19.44 -26.83
C GLY A 13 -2.01 18.67 -26.37
N LEU A 14 -1.79 18.55 -25.07
CA LEU A 14 -0.72 17.73 -24.54
C LEU A 14 -0.96 16.24 -24.87
N ASP A 15 -0.02 15.66 -25.62
CA ASP A 15 0.01 14.25 -25.94
C ASP A 15 0.88 13.49 -24.93
N PHE A 16 0.28 12.83 -23.97
CA PHE A 16 1.00 12.08 -22.93
C PHE A 16 1.81 10.90 -23.49
N THR A 17 1.44 10.35 -24.65
CA THR A 17 2.22 9.26 -25.25
C THR A 17 3.62 9.70 -25.69
N LYS A 18 3.83 11.00 -25.82
CA LYS A 18 5.15 11.58 -26.17
C LYS A 18 5.95 12.00 -24.93
N GLN A 19 5.34 12.00 -23.75
CA GLN A 19 6.05 12.37 -22.53
C GLN A 19 6.99 11.23 -22.07
N PRO A 20 8.09 11.56 -21.37
CA PRO A 20 8.87 10.55 -20.67
C PRO A 20 8.06 9.96 -19.51
N MET A 21 8.50 8.83 -18.96
CA MET A 21 7.86 8.19 -17.81
C MET A 21 7.90 9.09 -16.57
N PHE A 22 9.02 9.76 -16.35
CA PHE A 22 9.30 10.68 -15.25
C PHE A 22 9.87 12.00 -15.76
N PHE A 23 9.73 13.05 -14.98
CA PHE A 23 10.31 14.38 -15.21
C PHE A 23 9.80 15.09 -16.49
N GLY A 24 8.67 14.68 -17.02
CA GLY A 24 7.97 15.40 -18.08
C GLY A 24 7.02 16.46 -17.56
N LYS A 25 5.99 16.78 -18.35
CA LYS A 25 4.96 17.72 -17.96
C LYS A 25 4.08 17.19 -16.82
N ASP A 26 3.50 18.11 -16.06
CA ASP A 26 2.51 17.76 -15.04
C ASP A 26 1.30 17.08 -15.68
N LEU A 27 0.69 16.18 -14.92
CA LEU A 27 -0.48 15.44 -15.35
C LEU A 27 -1.72 16.32 -15.46
N ALA A 28 -2.62 15.96 -16.37
CA ALA A 28 -3.93 16.58 -16.52
C ALA A 28 -5.03 15.55 -16.23
N VAL A 29 -5.98 15.38 -17.15
CA VAL A 29 -7.06 14.40 -17.03
C VAL A 29 -6.50 13.00 -17.21
N GLN A 30 -6.90 12.08 -16.33
CA GLN A 30 -6.62 10.64 -16.51
C GLN A 30 -7.27 10.12 -17.77
N ARG A 31 -6.52 9.36 -18.56
CA ARG A 31 -6.99 8.72 -19.80
C ARG A 31 -6.92 7.21 -19.61
N TYR A 32 -7.99 6.51 -19.97
CA TYR A 32 -8.11 5.06 -19.88
C TYR A 32 -8.33 4.41 -21.25
N ASP A 33 -8.22 5.18 -22.31
CA ASP A 33 -8.41 4.79 -23.70
C ASP A 33 -7.10 4.85 -24.51
N THR A 34 -6.08 5.51 -24.00
CA THR A 34 -4.79 5.71 -24.69
C THR A 34 -3.63 5.67 -23.71
N PHE A 35 -2.74 4.73 -23.92
CA PHE A 35 -1.56 4.50 -23.05
C PHE A 35 -0.28 4.53 -23.88
N LYS A 36 0.78 5.07 -23.32
CA LYS A 36 2.14 4.89 -23.86
C LYS A 36 2.65 3.50 -23.50
N TYR A 37 2.41 3.06 -22.27
CA TYR A 37 2.82 1.76 -21.75
C TYR A 37 1.60 1.02 -21.16
N PRO A 38 0.86 0.27 -21.99
CA PRO A 38 -0.35 -0.45 -21.55
C PRO A 38 -0.10 -1.44 -20.40
N ILE A 39 1.15 -1.80 -20.16
CA ILE A 39 1.52 -2.69 -19.06
C ILE A 39 1.14 -2.12 -17.69
N PHE A 40 1.19 -0.81 -17.48
CA PHE A 40 0.84 -0.20 -16.19
C PHE A 40 -0.66 -0.29 -15.93
N ASP A 41 -1.49 -0.08 -16.95
CA ASP A 41 -2.94 -0.32 -16.80
C ASP A 41 -3.23 -1.79 -16.52
N LYS A 42 -2.59 -2.70 -17.24
CA LYS A 42 -2.72 -4.14 -16.98
C LYS A 42 -2.34 -4.52 -15.54
N LEU A 43 -1.24 -3.97 -15.01
CA LEU A 43 -0.82 -4.18 -13.62
C LEU A 43 -1.85 -3.61 -12.63
N THR A 44 -2.40 -2.43 -12.91
CA THR A 44 -3.49 -1.83 -12.12
C THR A 44 -4.69 -2.77 -12.05
N GLN A 45 -5.16 -3.27 -13.20
CA GLN A 45 -6.27 -4.21 -13.25
C GLN A 45 -5.98 -5.52 -12.53
N GLN A 46 -4.75 -6.04 -12.63
CA GLN A 46 -4.35 -7.24 -11.88
C GLN A 46 -4.38 -7.00 -10.38
N GLN A 47 -3.86 -5.88 -9.89
CA GLN A 47 -3.90 -5.52 -8.48
C GLN A 47 -5.35 -5.42 -7.97
N LEU A 48 -6.22 -4.73 -8.72
CA LEU A 48 -7.64 -4.63 -8.37
C LEU A 48 -8.34 -6.01 -8.36
N GLY A 49 -7.92 -6.93 -9.24
CA GLY A 49 -8.42 -8.31 -9.26
C GLY A 49 -7.99 -9.14 -8.04
N PHE A 50 -6.93 -8.74 -7.34
CA PHE A 50 -6.47 -9.36 -6.10
C PHE A 50 -6.97 -8.65 -4.85
N PHE A 51 -7.85 -7.68 -5.00
CA PHE A 51 -8.42 -6.96 -3.86
C PHE A 51 -9.19 -7.92 -2.95
N TRP A 52 -8.94 -7.83 -1.67
CA TRP A 52 -9.66 -8.53 -0.61
C TRP A 52 -9.72 -7.66 0.64
N ARG A 53 -10.64 -7.97 1.52
CA ARG A 53 -10.78 -7.26 2.79
C ARG A 53 -10.29 -8.15 3.93
N PRO A 54 -9.56 -7.62 4.91
CA PRO A 54 -9.10 -8.41 6.06
C PRO A 54 -10.24 -9.15 6.77
N GLU A 55 -11.43 -8.56 6.80
CA GLU A 55 -12.62 -9.12 7.44
C GLU A 55 -13.18 -10.35 6.70
N GLU A 56 -12.77 -10.62 5.47
CA GLU A 56 -13.17 -11.81 4.70
C GLU A 56 -12.39 -13.07 5.12
N VAL A 57 -11.29 -12.88 5.86
CA VAL A 57 -10.45 -13.97 6.35
C VAL A 57 -10.82 -14.28 7.81
N SER A 58 -11.32 -15.50 8.06
CA SER A 58 -11.63 -15.94 9.41
C SER A 58 -10.35 -16.32 10.17
N LEU A 59 -10.07 -15.59 11.25
CA LEU A 59 -8.92 -15.82 12.13
C LEU A 59 -9.25 -16.67 13.36
N GLN A 60 -10.45 -17.24 13.45
CA GLN A 60 -10.89 -18.00 14.61
C GLN A 60 -10.03 -19.25 14.88
N LYS A 61 -9.67 -19.95 13.80
CA LYS A 61 -8.79 -21.12 13.91
C LYS A 61 -7.37 -20.69 14.27
N ASP A 62 -6.87 -19.65 13.65
CA ASP A 62 -5.51 -19.15 13.87
C ASP A 62 -5.29 -18.73 15.32
N ARG A 63 -6.30 -18.11 15.96
CA ARG A 63 -6.26 -17.78 17.38
C ARG A 63 -6.07 -19.01 18.26
N ASN A 64 -6.84 -20.07 18.01
CA ASN A 64 -6.72 -21.31 18.77
C ASN A 64 -5.36 -21.98 18.53
N ASP A 65 -4.90 -22.02 17.29
CA ASP A 65 -3.61 -22.59 16.94
C ASP A 65 -2.46 -21.81 17.60
N TYR A 66 -2.53 -20.49 17.59
CA TYR A 66 -1.55 -19.59 18.24
C TYR A 66 -1.44 -19.86 19.75
N GLN A 67 -2.58 -19.97 20.45
CA GLN A 67 -2.59 -20.24 21.90
C GLN A 67 -1.87 -21.55 22.26
N ASN A 68 -1.89 -22.53 21.38
CA ASN A 68 -1.24 -23.83 21.56
C ASN A 68 0.22 -23.89 21.08
N LEU A 69 0.76 -22.81 20.52
CA LEU A 69 2.17 -22.73 20.13
C LEU A 69 3.09 -22.69 21.35
N ARG A 70 4.32 -23.20 21.19
CA ARG A 70 5.39 -22.99 22.16
C ARG A 70 5.79 -21.52 22.17
N GLU A 71 6.27 -21.03 23.31
CA GLU A 71 6.63 -19.61 23.49
C GLU A 71 7.66 -19.10 22.46
N GLU A 72 8.62 -19.93 22.06
CA GLU A 72 9.60 -19.55 21.04
C GLU A 72 8.94 -19.31 19.68
N HIS A 73 7.93 -20.12 19.36
CA HIS A 73 7.19 -19.96 18.09
C HIS A 73 6.27 -18.75 18.15
N LYS A 74 5.62 -18.48 19.28
CA LYS A 74 4.82 -17.27 19.49
C LYS A 74 5.69 -16.03 19.31
N PHE A 75 6.88 -16.02 19.95
CA PHE A 75 7.82 -14.91 19.83
C PHE A 75 8.25 -14.64 18.37
N ILE A 76 8.62 -15.69 17.64
CA ILE A 76 9.02 -15.56 16.22
C ILE A 76 7.85 -15.02 15.39
N PHE A 77 6.65 -15.60 15.55
CA PHE A 77 5.47 -15.22 14.81
C PHE A 77 5.08 -13.75 15.07
N THR A 78 4.96 -13.37 16.33
CA THR A 78 4.59 -12.00 16.74
C THR A 78 5.63 -10.98 16.30
N SER A 79 6.92 -11.28 16.48
CA SER A 79 8.01 -10.39 16.05
C SER A 79 8.00 -10.18 14.53
N ASN A 80 7.72 -11.24 13.76
CA ASN A 80 7.61 -11.14 12.31
C ASN A 80 6.42 -10.28 11.87
N LEU A 81 5.25 -10.46 12.49
CA LEU A 81 4.06 -9.64 12.20
C LEU A 81 4.28 -8.16 12.54
N LYS A 82 4.90 -7.87 13.69
CA LYS A 82 5.27 -6.49 14.08
C LYS A 82 6.20 -5.87 13.04
N TYR A 83 7.19 -6.62 12.57
CA TYR A 83 8.12 -6.16 11.55
C TYR A 83 7.42 -5.91 10.19
N GLN A 84 6.56 -6.82 9.75
CA GLN A 84 5.79 -6.67 8.52
C GLN A 84 4.83 -5.48 8.57
N THR A 85 4.12 -5.29 9.69
CA THR A 85 3.25 -4.12 9.87
C THR A 85 4.03 -2.81 9.74
N MET A 86 5.24 -2.75 10.30
CA MET A 86 6.11 -1.58 10.17
C MET A 86 6.55 -1.37 8.72
N LEU A 87 7.01 -2.43 8.03
CA LEU A 87 7.46 -2.34 6.65
C LEU A 87 6.35 -1.87 5.72
N ASP A 88 5.16 -2.45 5.82
CA ASP A 88 4.04 -2.09 4.95
C ASP A 88 3.47 -0.71 5.28
N SER A 89 3.63 -0.23 6.52
CA SER A 89 3.30 1.14 6.86
C SER A 89 4.22 2.14 6.15
N VAL A 90 5.50 1.80 5.96
CA VAL A 90 6.44 2.60 5.16
C VAL A 90 6.16 2.42 3.67
N GLN A 91 5.97 1.18 3.23
CA GLN A 91 5.73 0.85 1.82
C GLN A 91 4.39 1.40 1.32
N GLY A 92 3.36 1.46 2.17
CA GLY A 92 2.05 2.05 1.84
C GLY A 92 2.06 3.57 1.61
N ARG A 93 3.20 4.22 1.72
CA ARG A 93 3.37 5.65 1.40
C ARG A 93 4.64 5.94 0.60
N GLY A 94 5.59 5.01 0.59
CA GLY A 94 6.91 5.19 -0.01
C GLY A 94 6.84 5.43 -1.51
N PRO A 95 6.18 4.59 -2.30
CA PRO A 95 6.10 4.73 -3.76
C PRO A 95 5.41 6.05 -4.15
N ALA A 96 4.31 6.43 -3.49
CA ALA A 96 3.65 7.71 -3.75
C ALA A 96 4.58 8.89 -3.49
N LEU A 97 5.24 8.93 -2.35
CA LEU A 97 6.15 10.02 -1.99
C LEU A 97 7.39 10.07 -2.90
N ALA A 98 7.92 8.90 -3.29
CA ALA A 98 9.12 8.81 -4.09
C ALA A 98 8.88 9.07 -5.59
N PHE A 99 7.77 8.61 -6.15
CA PHE A 99 7.56 8.60 -7.60
C PHE A 99 6.52 9.59 -8.09
N LEU A 100 5.37 9.77 -7.40
CA LEU A 100 4.28 10.61 -7.90
C LEU A 100 4.71 12.07 -8.20
N PRO A 101 5.63 12.69 -7.45
CA PRO A 101 6.10 14.03 -7.78
C PRO A 101 6.77 14.13 -9.15
N PHE A 102 7.20 13.02 -9.71
CA PHE A 102 7.98 13.00 -10.95
C PHE A 102 7.27 12.31 -12.11
N VAL A 103 6.18 11.58 -11.84
CA VAL A 103 5.42 10.84 -12.86
C VAL A 103 4.84 11.79 -13.90
N SER A 104 4.93 11.39 -15.17
CA SER A 104 4.42 12.17 -16.30
C SER A 104 3.43 11.40 -17.18
N LEU A 105 3.12 10.14 -16.80
CA LEU A 105 2.19 9.27 -17.53
C LEU A 105 1.00 8.93 -16.64
N PRO A 106 -0.25 9.15 -17.10
CA PRO A 106 -1.45 8.87 -16.32
C PRO A 106 -1.58 7.41 -15.88
N GLU A 107 -1.26 6.47 -16.76
CA GLU A 107 -1.31 5.03 -16.47
C GLU A 107 -0.31 4.62 -15.39
N LEU A 108 0.85 5.25 -15.33
CA LEU A 108 1.85 5.00 -14.28
C LEU A 108 1.40 5.57 -12.93
N GLU A 109 0.80 6.76 -12.93
CA GLU A 109 0.20 7.34 -11.72
C GLU A 109 -0.85 6.40 -11.12
N SER A 110 -1.80 5.92 -11.93
CA SER A 110 -2.83 4.99 -11.48
C SER A 110 -2.24 3.70 -10.90
N CYS A 111 -1.20 3.17 -11.55
CA CYS A 111 -0.53 1.96 -11.09
C CYS A 111 0.14 2.14 -9.72
N ILE A 112 0.82 3.25 -9.50
CA ILE A 112 1.49 3.56 -8.22
C ILE A 112 0.47 3.79 -7.11
N LEU A 113 -0.59 4.54 -7.37
CA LEU A 113 -1.66 4.80 -6.38
C LEU A 113 -2.37 3.50 -5.97
N THR A 114 -2.61 2.61 -6.92
CA THR A 114 -3.20 1.30 -6.63
C THR A 114 -2.24 0.43 -5.81
N TRP A 115 -0.95 0.46 -6.10
CA TRP A 115 0.06 -0.22 -5.32
C TRP A 115 0.07 0.27 -3.86
N ASP A 116 0.18 1.57 -3.62
CA ASP A 116 0.14 2.13 -2.26
C ASP A 116 -1.13 1.74 -1.51
N PHE A 117 -2.28 1.73 -2.21
CA PHE A 117 -3.54 1.29 -1.63
C PHE A 117 -3.48 -0.19 -1.19
N MET A 118 -2.91 -1.08 -2.01
CA MET A 118 -2.77 -2.50 -1.65
C MET A 118 -1.86 -2.69 -0.45
N GLU A 119 -0.78 -1.94 -0.31
CA GLU A 119 0.11 -1.99 0.85
C GLU A 119 -0.60 -1.54 2.14
N THR A 120 -1.52 -0.59 2.06
CA THR A 120 -2.33 -0.20 3.23
C THR A 120 -3.25 -1.33 3.70
N ILE A 121 -3.76 -2.16 2.78
CA ILE A 121 -4.55 -3.35 3.12
C ILE A 121 -3.67 -4.40 3.81
N HIS A 122 -2.44 -4.61 3.31
CA HIS A 122 -1.49 -5.54 3.92
C HIS A 122 -1.16 -5.12 5.36
N SER A 123 -0.77 -3.87 5.58
CA SER A 123 -0.48 -3.33 6.90
C SER A 123 -1.65 -3.50 7.88
N ARG A 124 -2.88 -3.20 7.43
CA ARG A 124 -4.10 -3.42 8.20
C ARG A 124 -4.30 -4.89 8.56
N SER A 125 -4.04 -5.78 7.61
CA SER A 125 -4.22 -7.23 7.80
C SER A 125 -3.26 -7.80 8.82
N TYR A 126 -1.98 -7.41 8.77
CA TYR A 126 -0.99 -7.83 9.77
C TYR A 126 -1.32 -7.28 11.16
N THR A 127 -1.86 -6.07 11.23
CA THR A 127 -2.35 -5.50 12.49
C THR A 127 -3.52 -6.32 13.04
N CYS A 128 -4.49 -6.70 12.20
CA CYS A 128 -5.61 -7.56 12.61
C CYS A 128 -5.13 -8.92 13.10
N LEU A 129 -4.19 -9.55 12.38
CA LEU A 129 -3.56 -10.83 12.80
C LEU A 129 -2.87 -10.69 14.15
N LEU A 130 -2.09 -9.64 14.35
CA LEU A 130 -1.40 -9.37 15.59
C LEU A 130 -2.38 -9.23 16.77
N TYR A 131 -3.42 -8.40 16.62
CA TYR A 131 -4.45 -8.26 17.67
C TYR A 131 -5.19 -9.55 17.97
N THR A 132 -5.49 -10.36 16.96
CA THR A 132 -6.17 -11.64 17.16
C THR A 132 -5.28 -12.65 17.90
N SER A 133 -3.98 -12.60 17.66
CA SER A 133 -2.98 -13.44 18.31
C SER A 133 -2.63 -12.96 19.73
N ASP A 134 -2.50 -11.65 19.91
CA ASP A 134 -2.01 -11.00 21.14
C ASP A 134 -3.12 -10.72 22.18
N ALA A 135 -4.38 -10.93 21.83
CA ALA A 135 -5.52 -10.76 22.76
C ALA A 135 -5.50 -11.73 23.96
N ALA A 136 -4.42 -12.51 24.11
CA ALA A 136 -4.18 -13.39 25.25
C ALA A 136 -3.15 -12.82 26.26
N ASP A 137 -2.34 -11.83 25.87
CA ASP A 137 -1.32 -11.21 26.74
C ASP A 137 -1.53 -9.69 26.78
N GLU A 138 -2.47 -9.26 27.60
CA GLU A 138 -2.90 -7.84 27.71
C GLU A 138 -1.93 -6.92 28.45
N GLU A 139 -0.70 -7.24 28.72
CA GLU A 139 0.12 -6.36 29.58
C GLU A 139 1.35 -5.72 28.93
N ASP A 140 1.82 -6.16 27.76
CA ASP A 140 2.96 -5.48 27.13
C ASP A 140 2.61 -4.98 25.72
N SER A 141 1.67 -4.04 25.65
CA SER A 141 1.45 -3.27 24.42
C SER A 141 2.72 -2.52 24.08
N VAL A 142 3.37 -2.94 23.00
CA VAL A 142 4.47 -2.20 22.41
C VAL A 142 4.01 -0.76 22.17
N ASP A 143 4.57 0.17 22.93
CA ASP A 143 4.44 1.60 22.66
C ASP A 143 5.19 1.90 21.35
N LEU A 144 4.49 1.76 20.23
CA LEU A 144 4.95 2.23 18.93
C LEU A 144 4.67 3.73 18.76
N GLY A 145 4.58 4.49 19.87
CA GLY A 145 4.44 5.93 19.85
C GLY A 145 3.08 6.45 19.40
N GLY A 146 2.04 5.65 19.47
CA GLY A 146 0.71 6.02 19.01
C GLY A 146 -0.39 5.68 20.02
N ARG A 147 -1.11 6.68 20.48
CA ARG A 147 -2.27 6.60 21.36
C ARG A 147 -3.23 5.48 20.96
N ARG A 148 -3.80 4.80 21.96
CA ARG A 148 -5.02 3.98 21.83
C ARG A 148 -6.06 4.79 21.04
N ILE A 149 -6.57 4.19 19.98
CA ILE A 149 -7.83 4.63 19.37
C ILE A 149 -8.95 3.85 20.06
#